data_33096f21c0adcae0581576e5c1ee8f2c
#
_entry.id   33096f21c0adcae0581576e5c1ee8f2c
#
_cell.length_a   1.000
_cell.length_b   1.000
_cell.length_c   1.000
_cell.angle_alpha   90.00
_cell.angle_beta   90.00
_cell.angle_gamma   90.00
#
_symmetry.space_group_name_H-M   'P 1'
#
loop_
_entity.id
_entity.type
_entity.pdbx_description
1 polymer ?
#
loop_
_entity_poly.entity_id
_entity_poly.type
_entity_poly.pdbx_seq_one_letter_code
_entity_poly.pdbx_strand_id
1 'polypeptide(L)'
;MQSGHIRPERVSRSGASLWLGRATALAMAFAVIGAASAEPAGAARFKAYDGVRTKLDASRLLSSRFERPVKMVVVMSEQSVADARSVATNKRISKGEKDAVKERVRAQHESLRPEIEARGARVLKQFHGAMNGMKVEVRPSQIAALQALPGVLRVLPVMVHRRDNSSGVPYIGSPAVWEGLPGLAHVRGEGIKVAVIDTGIDYTHANFGGPGTVAAYQAAAALGTVDADPALFGPGAPKVKGGIDLVGDDYNADLGNVPVPDSNPLDCAVAGHGSHVAGTVAGFGVTSGGSTFAGPYTAAAYSANSFKIGPGVAPKADLYAVRVFGCEGSTDVVVEAIEWAVDNDMDVINMSLGSSFGTADTADSLASTAAAKAGVVVVASAGNSGPAPYITGSPGAADGVISVAAIDGQPSFPGATVTLAGGGSISAQVSNGVAVPSGPYDVVVLRNAAGGVSLGCNEAEYAGTAGKLVVTLRGTCARVDRATFGQRAGAAAVAMINNGACYGLFEGPIARVDIPFLGIKPG
;
A
#
# COMPACT_ATOMS: atom_id res chain seq x y z
N MET A 1 -4.61 61.55 36.10
CA MET A 1 -5.99 62.09 36.15
C MET A 1 -6.91 60.98 35.71
N GLN A 2 -7.83 60.57 36.64
CA GLN A 2 -9.10 59.85 36.53
C GLN A 2 -9.11 58.55 35.70
N SER A 3 -9.02 57.35 36.27
CA SER A 3 -9.92 56.53 37.13
C SER A 3 -11.36 56.47 36.63
N GLY A 4 -11.75 55.31 36.16
CA GLY A 4 -13.13 54.91 35.87
C GLY A 4 -13.33 53.42 36.04
N HIS A 5 -13.62 53.01 37.27
CA HIS A 5 -14.11 51.66 37.62
C HIS A 5 -15.60 51.56 37.25
N ILE A 6 -16.00 50.44 36.66
CA ILE A 6 -17.40 50.01 36.69
C ILE A 6 -17.45 48.57 37.23
N ARG A 7 -18.19 48.40 38.34
CA ARG A 7 -18.45 47.15 39.07
C ARG A 7 -19.62 46.38 38.42
N PRO A 8 -19.74 45.07 38.69
CA PRO A 8 -20.83 44.24 38.16
C PRO A 8 -22.07 44.31 39.05
N GLU A 9 -23.25 44.42 38.46
CA GLU A 9 -24.53 44.27 39.14
C GLU A 9 -24.97 42.83 39.26
N ARG A 10 -25.29 42.43 40.49
CA ARG A 10 -26.09 41.24 40.82
C ARG A 10 -27.56 41.56 40.65
N VAL A 11 -28.32 40.67 40.01
CA VAL A 11 -29.79 40.66 40.15
C VAL A 11 -30.21 39.35 40.81
N SER A 12 -31.02 39.54 41.85
CA SER A 12 -31.48 38.56 42.82
C SER A 12 -32.65 37.70 42.34
N ARG A 13 -32.81 36.59 43.03
CA ARG A 13 -33.92 35.66 43.01
C ARG A 13 -35.25 36.28 43.50
N SER A 14 -36.37 35.87 42.93
CA SER A 14 -37.68 35.50 43.54
C SER A 14 -38.65 35.23 42.41
N GLY A 15 -39.46 34.21 42.43
CA GLY A 15 -40.51 33.76 43.20
C GLY A 15 -41.21 32.56 42.57
N ALA A 16 -41.50 31.62 43.40
CA ALA A 16 -42.35 30.48 43.11
C ALA A 16 -43.79 30.88 42.99
N SER A 17 -44.56 30.30 42.07
CA SER A 17 -45.99 30.12 42.26
C SER A 17 -46.51 28.84 41.61
N LEU A 18 -47.05 28.01 42.46
CA LEU A 18 -47.85 26.81 42.17
C LEU A 18 -49.02 27.09 41.24
N TRP A 19 -49.22 26.20 40.30
CA TRP A 19 -50.59 25.92 39.82
C TRP A 19 -50.80 24.40 39.74
N LEU A 20 -51.59 23.88 40.68
CA LEU A 20 -52.31 22.61 40.59
C LEU A 20 -53.49 22.77 39.60
N GLY A 21 -53.64 21.81 38.73
CA GLY A 21 -54.86 21.81 37.88
C GLY A 21 -55.02 20.58 37.01
N ARG A 22 -55.62 19.53 37.57
CA ARG A 22 -56.53 18.57 36.94
C ARG A 22 -55.89 17.47 36.03
N ALA A 23 -55.83 16.27 36.64
CA ALA A 23 -55.88 15.00 35.99
C ALA A 23 -57.07 14.82 35.09
N THR A 24 -56.90 14.50 33.84
CA THR A 24 -57.90 13.81 33.02
C THR A 24 -57.25 12.54 32.47
N ALA A 25 -57.77 11.42 33.00
CA ALA A 25 -57.42 10.10 32.53
C ALA A 25 -57.90 9.92 31.08
N LEU A 26 -56.97 9.69 30.17
CA LEU A 26 -57.24 9.11 28.87
C LEU A 26 -56.55 7.76 28.80
N ALA A 27 -57.33 6.71 29.03
CA ALA A 27 -56.93 5.34 28.80
C ALA A 27 -56.74 5.16 27.29
N MET A 28 -55.50 5.15 26.80
CA MET A 28 -55.19 4.64 25.48
C MET A 28 -54.58 3.25 25.63
N ALA A 29 -55.25 2.31 25.01
CA ALA A 29 -54.79 0.96 24.84
C ALA A 29 -53.38 0.94 24.23
N PHE A 30 -52.38 0.64 25.03
CA PHE A 30 -51.08 0.24 24.51
C PHE A 30 -51.23 -1.17 23.96
N ALA A 31 -51.30 -1.27 22.62
CA ALA A 31 -50.97 -2.48 21.93
C ALA A 31 -49.55 -2.85 22.35
N VAL A 32 -49.40 -4.01 22.92
CA VAL A 32 -48.09 -4.65 23.18
C VAL A 32 -47.46 -4.90 21.83
N ILE A 33 -46.74 -3.91 21.30
CA ILE A 33 -45.72 -4.14 20.30
C ILE A 33 -44.56 -4.69 21.10
N GLY A 34 -44.29 -5.98 20.92
CA GLY A 34 -43.12 -6.64 21.50
C GLY A 34 -41.91 -5.77 21.24
N ALA A 35 -41.28 -5.30 22.29
CA ALA A 35 -39.97 -4.74 22.23
C ALA A 35 -39.04 -5.88 21.73
N ALA A 36 -38.86 -5.92 20.42
CA ALA A 36 -37.69 -6.52 19.89
C ALA A 36 -36.52 -5.76 20.53
N SER A 37 -35.88 -6.34 21.51
CA SER A 37 -34.59 -5.88 22.01
C SER A 37 -33.71 -5.67 20.78
N ALA A 38 -33.51 -4.41 20.39
CA ALA A 38 -32.45 -4.08 19.48
C ALA A 38 -31.19 -4.52 20.19
N GLU A 39 -30.64 -5.64 19.79
CA GLU A 39 -29.27 -5.96 20.10
C GLU A 39 -28.44 -4.74 19.72
N PRO A 40 -27.52 -4.28 20.61
CA PRO A 40 -26.60 -3.23 20.22
C PRO A 40 -25.97 -3.71 18.92
N ALA A 41 -25.97 -2.87 17.88
CA ALA A 41 -25.36 -3.18 16.60
C ALA A 41 -23.96 -3.71 16.89
N GLY A 42 -23.89 -5.02 17.01
CA GLY A 42 -22.68 -5.74 17.33
C GLY A 42 -21.70 -5.36 16.24
N ALA A 43 -20.53 -4.89 16.63
CA ALA A 43 -19.42 -4.68 15.74
C ALA A 43 -19.49 -5.76 14.66
N ALA A 44 -19.60 -5.34 13.40
CA ALA A 44 -19.75 -6.26 12.29
C ALA A 44 -18.59 -7.25 12.44
N ARG A 45 -18.90 -8.42 13.00
CA ARG A 45 -17.97 -9.52 12.99
C ARG A 45 -17.76 -9.78 11.53
N PHE A 46 -16.57 -9.45 11.04
CA PHE A 46 -16.12 -10.02 9.79
C PHE A 46 -16.26 -11.52 9.97
N LYS A 47 -17.37 -12.08 9.52
CA LYS A 47 -17.41 -13.51 9.27
C LYS A 47 -16.25 -13.76 8.36
N ALA A 48 -15.32 -14.61 8.77
CA ALA A 48 -14.36 -15.17 7.87
C ALA A 48 -15.16 -15.55 6.63
N TYR A 49 -14.81 -14.92 5.49
CA TYR A 49 -15.51 -15.13 4.25
C TYR A 49 -15.40 -16.63 3.95
N ASP A 50 -16.46 -17.39 4.27
CA ASP A 50 -16.69 -18.73 3.76
C ASP A 50 -17.03 -18.63 2.27
N GLY A 51 -16.25 -17.80 1.61
CA GLY A 51 -16.30 -17.62 0.19
C GLY A 51 -15.97 -18.94 -0.44
N VAL A 52 -16.94 -19.41 -1.18
CA VAL A 52 -16.89 -20.54 -2.08
C VAL A 52 -15.43 -20.97 -2.26
N ARG A 53 -15.09 -22.12 -1.68
CA ARG A 53 -13.83 -22.82 -1.92
C ARG A 53 -13.85 -23.29 -3.39
N THR A 54 -13.81 -22.37 -4.33
CA THR A 54 -13.47 -22.69 -5.70
C THR A 54 -12.01 -23.08 -5.65
N LYS A 55 -11.79 -24.40 -5.53
CA LYS A 55 -10.53 -24.98 -5.95
C LYS A 55 -10.30 -24.42 -7.33
N LEU A 56 -9.34 -23.52 -7.50
CA LEU A 56 -8.88 -23.09 -8.82
C LEU A 56 -8.56 -24.39 -9.55
N ASP A 57 -9.35 -24.73 -10.55
CA ASP A 57 -9.08 -25.90 -11.39
C ASP A 57 -7.87 -25.54 -12.26
N ALA A 58 -6.69 -25.71 -11.65
CA ALA A 58 -5.43 -25.41 -12.30
C ALA A 58 -5.22 -26.29 -13.55
N SER A 59 -5.95 -27.41 -13.69
CA SER A 59 -5.83 -28.28 -14.85
C SER A 59 -6.36 -27.61 -16.13
N ARG A 60 -7.31 -26.68 -16.00
CA ARG A 60 -7.83 -25.88 -17.12
C ARG A 60 -6.98 -24.67 -17.46
N LEU A 61 -6.02 -24.29 -16.60
CA LEU A 61 -5.05 -23.22 -16.86
C LEU A 61 -3.94 -23.63 -17.85
N LEU A 62 -3.93 -24.87 -18.27
CA LEU A 62 -2.77 -25.49 -18.91
C LEU A 62 -3.11 -25.98 -20.31
N SER A 63 -3.26 -25.06 -21.25
CA SER A 63 -2.96 -25.44 -22.64
C SER A 63 -1.44 -25.67 -22.73
N SER A 64 -1.04 -26.79 -23.35
CA SER A 64 0.30 -27.36 -23.45
C SER A 64 1.41 -26.48 -24.06
N ARG A 65 1.20 -25.18 -24.20
CA ARG A 65 2.15 -24.25 -24.83
C ARG A 65 3.09 -23.51 -23.86
N PHE A 66 2.91 -23.59 -22.53
CA PHE A 66 3.71 -22.83 -21.56
C PHE A 66 4.23 -23.69 -20.42
N GLU A 67 5.27 -24.45 -20.70
CA GLU A 67 6.00 -25.28 -19.74
C GLU A 67 7.11 -24.51 -18.95
N ARG A 68 7.14 -23.17 -19.06
CA ARG A 68 8.12 -22.39 -18.27
C ARG A 68 7.72 -22.40 -16.79
N PRO A 69 8.66 -22.71 -15.88
CA PRO A 69 8.38 -22.65 -14.45
C PRO A 69 7.85 -21.27 -14.03
N VAL A 70 6.86 -21.26 -13.17
CA VAL A 70 6.26 -20.06 -12.58
C VAL A 70 6.42 -20.07 -11.07
N LYS A 71 6.50 -18.89 -10.46
CA LYS A 71 6.57 -18.76 -9.00
C LYS A 71 5.17 -18.74 -8.42
N MET A 72 4.91 -19.63 -7.47
CA MET A 72 3.65 -19.78 -6.76
C MET A 72 3.88 -19.76 -5.26
N VAL A 73 2.84 -19.46 -4.48
CA VAL A 73 2.82 -19.69 -3.03
C VAL A 73 1.83 -20.80 -2.73
N VAL A 74 2.31 -21.87 -2.14
CA VAL A 74 1.50 -22.96 -1.60
C VAL A 74 1.07 -22.53 -0.19
N VAL A 75 -0.20 -22.20 0.00
CA VAL A 75 -0.78 -21.80 1.28
C VAL A 75 -1.28 -23.04 2.00
N MET A 76 -0.95 -23.20 3.28
CA MET A 76 -1.17 -24.40 4.06
C MET A 76 -2.15 -24.17 5.22
N SER A 77 -2.61 -25.28 5.82
CA SER A 77 -3.75 -25.31 6.74
C SER A 77 -3.45 -24.90 8.19
N GLU A 78 -2.19 -25.03 8.66
CA GLU A 78 -1.83 -24.57 9.99
C GLU A 78 -1.96 -23.06 10.09
N GLN A 79 -2.35 -22.56 11.26
CA GLN A 79 -2.47 -21.13 11.51
C GLN A 79 -1.10 -20.46 11.51
N SER A 80 -0.97 -19.38 10.76
CA SER A 80 0.19 -18.46 10.83
C SER A 80 0.19 -17.67 12.15
N VAL A 81 1.27 -16.97 12.43
CA VAL A 81 1.32 -16.03 13.58
C VAL A 81 0.26 -14.95 13.45
N ALA A 82 0.01 -14.44 12.23
CA ALA A 82 -1.02 -13.44 11.99
C ALA A 82 -2.43 -14.00 12.24
N ASP A 83 -2.70 -15.25 11.82
CA ASP A 83 -3.98 -15.91 12.08
C ASP A 83 -4.19 -16.11 13.59
N ALA A 84 -3.20 -16.60 14.31
CA ALA A 84 -3.26 -16.79 15.76
C ALA A 84 -3.51 -15.45 16.50
N ARG A 85 -2.83 -14.36 16.06
CA ARG A 85 -3.08 -13.02 16.58
C ARG A 85 -4.50 -12.53 16.29
N SER A 86 -5.03 -12.83 15.11
CA SER A 86 -6.35 -12.33 14.69
C SER A 86 -7.49 -12.80 15.60
N VAL A 87 -7.34 -13.99 16.23
CA VAL A 87 -8.32 -14.59 17.13
C VAL A 87 -8.02 -14.36 18.61
N ALA A 88 -6.82 -13.87 18.94
CA ALA A 88 -6.41 -13.60 20.33
C ALA A 88 -7.10 -12.36 20.90
N THR A 89 -7.30 -12.35 22.21
CA THR A 89 -7.81 -11.18 22.95
C THR A 89 -6.84 -10.01 22.76
N ASN A 90 -7.38 -8.84 22.39
CA ASN A 90 -6.60 -7.62 22.09
C ASN A 90 -5.59 -7.77 20.94
N LYS A 91 -5.74 -8.78 20.07
CA LYS A 91 -4.82 -9.03 18.95
C LYS A 91 -3.35 -9.19 19.35
N ARG A 92 -3.09 -9.68 20.56
CA ARG A 92 -1.75 -9.89 21.11
C ARG A 92 -1.55 -11.35 21.50
N ILE A 93 -0.36 -11.87 21.24
CA ILE A 93 0.13 -13.17 21.70
C ILE A 93 1.54 -12.99 22.25
N SER A 94 1.87 -13.75 23.28
CA SER A 94 3.21 -13.74 23.89
C SER A 94 4.28 -14.26 22.91
N LYS A 95 5.55 -13.99 23.23
CA LYS A 95 6.68 -14.54 22.47
C LYS A 95 6.63 -16.07 22.42
N GLY A 96 6.36 -16.73 23.56
CA GLY A 96 6.26 -18.18 23.63
C GLY A 96 5.14 -18.75 22.76
N GLU A 97 3.97 -18.09 22.71
CA GLU A 97 2.88 -18.47 21.81
C GLU A 97 3.25 -18.28 20.35
N LYS A 98 3.92 -17.17 20.01
CA LYS A 98 4.45 -16.89 18.66
C LYS A 98 5.42 -18.00 18.22
N ASP A 99 6.36 -18.37 19.09
CA ASP A 99 7.36 -19.39 18.81
C ASP A 99 6.70 -20.77 18.66
N ALA A 100 5.73 -21.10 19.50
CA ALA A 100 4.96 -22.34 19.40
C ALA A 100 4.14 -22.43 18.08
N VAL A 101 3.56 -21.33 17.63
CA VAL A 101 2.89 -21.25 16.32
C VAL A 101 3.88 -21.49 15.19
N LYS A 102 5.01 -20.79 15.21
CA LYS A 102 6.06 -20.95 14.18
C LYS A 102 6.57 -22.39 14.12
N GLU A 103 6.69 -23.07 15.25
CA GLU A 103 7.15 -24.45 15.30
C GLU A 103 6.15 -25.42 14.67
N ARG A 104 4.84 -25.26 14.93
CA ARG A 104 3.81 -26.05 14.25
C ARG A 104 3.81 -25.84 12.74
N VAL A 105 3.95 -24.58 12.33
CA VAL A 105 4.04 -24.23 10.90
C VAL A 105 5.28 -24.88 10.27
N ARG A 106 6.44 -24.84 10.95
CA ARG A 106 7.66 -25.51 10.48
C ARG A 106 7.48 -27.01 10.35
N ALA A 107 6.89 -27.65 11.35
CA ALA A 107 6.62 -29.09 11.31
C ALA A 107 5.71 -29.45 10.12
N GLN A 108 4.69 -28.66 9.83
CA GLN A 108 3.87 -28.84 8.62
C GLN A 108 4.69 -28.64 7.33
N HIS A 109 5.57 -27.64 7.31
CA HIS A 109 6.45 -27.39 6.16
C HIS A 109 7.38 -28.57 5.90
N GLU A 110 8.03 -29.08 6.94
CA GLU A 110 8.93 -30.24 6.84
C GLU A 110 8.19 -31.48 6.35
N SER A 111 6.97 -31.70 6.83
CA SER A 111 6.12 -32.82 6.40
C SER A 111 5.70 -32.72 4.92
N LEU A 112 5.34 -31.51 4.45
CA LEU A 112 4.80 -31.31 3.09
C LEU A 112 5.88 -31.03 2.05
N ARG A 113 7.06 -30.57 2.45
CA ARG A 113 8.15 -30.23 1.52
C ARG A 113 8.55 -31.37 0.59
N PRO A 114 8.78 -32.62 1.08
CA PRO A 114 9.12 -33.73 0.19
C PRO A 114 8.03 -34.01 -0.84
N GLU A 115 6.76 -33.90 -0.44
CA GLU A 115 5.61 -34.10 -1.29
C GLU A 115 5.47 -33.02 -2.37
N ILE A 116 5.81 -31.78 -2.02
CA ILE A 116 5.84 -30.63 -2.94
C ILE A 116 6.97 -30.81 -3.96
N GLU A 117 8.16 -31.17 -3.49
CA GLU A 117 9.33 -31.39 -4.33
C GLU A 117 9.18 -32.63 -5.25
N ALA A 118 8.54 -33.72 -4.75
CA ALA A 118 8.21 -34.89 -5.56
C ALA A 118 7.26 -34.57 -6.73
N ARG A 119 6.48 -33.49 -6.64
CA ARG A 119 5.63 -33.00 -7.71
C ARG A 119 6.33 -32.01 -8.64
N GLY A 120 7.67 -31.96 -8.58
CA GLY A 120 8.50 -31.16 -9.47
C GLY A 120 8.55 -29.68 -9.13
N ALA A 121 8.10 -29.29 -7.95
CA ALA A 121 8.24 -27.92 -7.47
C ALA A 121 9.58 -27.76 -6.70
N ARG A 122 10.22 -26.61 -6.87
CA ARG A 122 11.42 -26.22 -6.12
C ARG A 122 11.04 -25.19 -5.06
N VAL A 123 11.24 -25.49 -3.79
CA VAL A 123 10.96 -24.56 -2.69
C VAL A 123 11.99 -23.43 -2.69
N LEU A 124 11.51 -22.19 -2.72
CA LEU A 124 12.31 -20.96 -2.77
C LEU A 124 12.38 -20.25 -1.41
N LYS A 125 11.27 -20.23 -0.67
CA LYS A 125 11.12 -19.54 0.62
C LYS A 125 9.99 -20.16 1.43
N GLN A 126 10.12 -20.11 2.75
CA GLN A 126 9.07 -20.52 3.70
C GLN A 126 8.57 -19.29 4.47
N PHE A 127 7.26 -19.21 4.72
CA PHE A 127 6.59 -18.12 5.43
C PHE A 127 5.89 -18.67 6.67
N HIS A 128 6.10 -18.05 7.83
CA HIS A 128 5.57 -18.51 9.11
C HIS A 128 4.81 -17.40 9.85
N GLY A 129 5.03 -16.15 9.48
CA GLY A 129 4.54 -14.96 10.18
C GLY A 129 3.20 -14.47 9.65
N ALA A 130 3.21 -13.69 8.57
CA ALA A 130 2.00 -13.12 7.98
C ALA A 130 1.08 -14.16 7.34
N MET A 131 1.66 -15.24 6.83
CA MET A 131 0.94 -16.38 6.27
C MET A 131 1.68 -17.68 6.56
N ASN A 132 0.95 -18.79 6.52
CA ASN A 132 1.54 -20.13 6.49
C ASN A 132 1.65 -20.58 5.03
N GLY A 133 2.86 -20.69 4.50
CA GLY A 133 3.03 -21.11 3.12
C GLY A 133 4.47 -21.27 2.66
N MET A 134 4.64 -21.85 1.48
CA MET A 134 5.91 -21.97 0.79
C MET A 134 5.86 -21.31 -0.58
N LYS A 135 6.79 -20.41 -0.86
CA LYS A 135 7.04 -19.92 -2.22
C LYS A 135 7.80 -20.98 -2.99
N VAL A 136 7.23 -21.41 -4.10
CA VAL A 136 7.79 -22.45 -4.94
C VAL A 136 7.92 -21.99 -6.39
N GLU A 137 8.85 -22.59 -7.11
CA GLU A 137 8.93 -22.52 -8.55
C GLU A 137 8.47 -23.87 -9.11
N VAL A 138 7.48 -23.85 -9.99
CA VAL A 138 6.80 -25.07 -10.45
C VAL A 138 6.30 -24.90 -11.88
N ARG A 139 6.27 -25.97 -12.64
CA ARG A 139 5.65 -25.96 -13.98
C ARG A 139 4.14 -25.83 -13.85
N PRO A 140 3.50 -25.05 -14.72
CA PRO A 140 2.06 -24.86 -14.70
C PRO A 140 1.27 -26.19 -14.67
N SER A 141 1.70 -27.21 -15.42
CA SER A 141 1.05 -28.54 -15.46
C SER A 141 0.99 -29.24 -14.09
N GLN A 142 1.84 -28.85 -13.14
CA GLN A 142 1.96 -29.50 -11.84
C GLN A 142 1.21 -28.76 -10.72
N ILE A 143 0.68 -27.56 -10.99
CA ILE A 143 -0.01 -26.74 -9.99
C ILE A 143 -1.24 -27.47 -9.40
N ALA A 144 -2.01 -28.17 -10.25
CA ALA A 144 -3.18 -28.93 -9.78
C ALA A 144 -2.79 -30.06 -8.81
N ALA A 145 -1.66 -30.71 -9.05
CA ALA A 145 -1.15 -31.77 -8.18
C ALA A 145 -0.68 -31.21 -6.83
N LEU A 146 -0.13 -29.99 -6.78
CA LEU A 146 0.20 -29.32 -5.51
C LEU A 146 -1.06 -28.92 -4.75
N GLN A 147 -2.09 -28.45 -5.46
CA GLN A 147 -3.34 -28.03 -4.84
C GLN A 147 -4.14 -29.19 -4.26
N ALA A 148 -3.94 -30.39 -4.77
CA ALA A 148 -4.60 -31.61 -4.29
C ALA A 148 -3.93 -32.23 -3.06
N LEU A 149 -2.78 -31.71 -2.60
CA LEU A 149 -2.09 -32.21 -1.42
C LEU A 149 -2.91 -32.00 -0.15
N PRO A 150 -3.02 -33.03 0.73
CA PRO A 150 -3.58 -32.84 2.06
C PRO A 150 -2.82 -31.76 2.83
N GLY A 151 -3.54 -30.85 3.49
CA GLY A 151 -2.91 -29.73 4.20
C GLY A 151 -2.60 -28.50 3.33
N VAL A 152 -2.78 -28.56 2.01
CA VAL A 152 -2.73 -27.40 1.13
C VAL A 152 -4.13 -26.80 0.96
N LEU A 153 -4.26 -25.51 1.33
CA LEU A 153 -5.50 -24.77 1.16
C LEU A 153 -5.61 -24.14 -0.22
N ARG A 154 -4.54 -23.53 -0.71
CA ARG A 154 -4.50 -22.80 -1.99
C ARG A 154 -3.09 -22.79 -2.56
N VAL A 155 -3.00 -22.67 -3.88
CA VAL A 155 -1.76 -22.36 -4.60
C VAL A 155 -1.99 -21.07 -5.36
N LEU A 156 -1.27 -20.00 -4.97
CA LEU A 156 -1.47 -18.63 -5.45
C LEU A 156 -0.27 -18.18 -6.29
N PRO A 157 -0.49 -17.44 -7.39
CA PRO A 157 0.61 -16.87 -8.15
C PRO A 157 1.36 -15.81 -7.33
N VAL A 158 2.69 -15.77 -7.49
CA VAL A 158 3.49 -14.67 -6.97
C VAL A 158 3.36 -13.50 -7.92
N MET A 159 2.76 -12.41 -7.45
CA MET A 159 2.67 -11.17 -8.20
C MET A 159 4.04 -10.50 -8.28
N VAL A 160 4.41 -10.04 -9.48
CA VAL A 160 5.62 -9.26 -9.69
C VAL A 160 5.23 -7.79 -9.60
N HIS A 161 5.63 -7.14 -8.52
CA HIS A 161 5.46 -5.70 -8.36
C HIS A 161 6.62 -4.98 -9.05
N ARG A 162 6.32 -4.04 -9.93
CA ARG A 162 7.30 -3.14 -10.55
C ARG A 162 7.23 -1.81 -9.81
N ARG A 163 8.38 -1.33 -9.35
CA ARG A 163 8.54 0.02 -8.81
C ARG A 163 8.87 0.94 -9.98
N ASP A 164 8.27 2.13 -10.01
CA ASP A 164 8.49 3.05 -11.12
C ASP A 164 8.54 4.51 -10.66
N ASN A 165 9.72 4.92 -10.14
CA ASN A 165 10.01 6.34 -9.93
C ASN A 165 10.39 7.05 -11.26
N SER A 166 10.56 6.32 -12.35
CA SER A 166 10.89 6.87 -13.64
C SER A 166 9.73 7.66 -14.28
N SER A 167 8.49 7.45 -13.81
CA SER A 167 7.29 8.15 -14.29
C SER A 167 6.79 9.21 -13.32
N GLY A 168 6.76 8.93 -12.01
CA GLY A 168 6.13 9.78 -11.00
C GLY A 168 6.79 11.15 -10.86
N VAL A 169 8.12 11.21 -10.77
CA VAL A 169 8.87 12.45 -10.61
C VAL A 169 8.73 13.39 -11.82
N PRO A 170 8.82 12.93 -13.08
CA PRO A 170 8.48 13.77 -14.23
C PRO A 170 7.01 14.18 -14.30
N TYR A 171 6.10 13.30 -13.88
CA TYR A 171 4.67 13.56 -13.92
C TYR A 171 4.25 14.76 -13.07
N ILE A 172 4.85 14.93 -11.89
CA ILE A 172 4.63 16.10 -11.05
C ILE A 172 5.42 17.34 -11.48
N GLY A 173 6.16 17.28 -12.60
CA GLY A 173 6.86 18.42 -13.18
C GLY A 173 8.23 18.72 -12.57
N SER A 174 8.79 17.86 -11.72
CA SER A 174 10.08 18.12 -11.05
C SER A 174 11.24 18.45 -11.99
N PRO A 175 11.42 17.80 -13.16
CA PRO A 175 12.50 18.18 -14.08
C PRO A 175 12.43 19.63 -14.59
N ALA A 176 11.24 20.21 -14.73
CA ALA A 176 11.09 21.61 -15.08
C ALA A 176 11.50 22.54 -13.92
N VAL A 177 11.20 22.14 -12.69
CA VAL A 177 11.59 22.88 -11.48
C VAL A 177 13.11 22.89 -11.28
N TRP A 178 13.81 21.80 -11.66
CA TRP A 178 15.28 21.74 -11.54
C TRP A 178 16.01 22.81 -12.35
N GLU A 179 15.42 23.32 -13.41
CA GLU A 179 16.02 24.37 -14.27
C GLU A 179 15.83 25.76 -13.67
N GLY A 180 14.94 25.89 -12.70
CA GLY A 180 14.64 27.13 -11.99
C GLY A 180 13.17 27.53 -12.06
N LEU A 181 12.82 28.50 -11.25
CA LEU A 181 11.51 29.16 -11.21
C LEU A 181 11.74 30.67 -11.42
N PRO A 182 10.72 31.45 -11.74
CA PRO A 182 10.86 32.92 -11.83
C PRO A 182 11.51 33.48 -10.57
N GLY A 183 12.72 34.07 -10.72
CA GLY A 183 13.50 34.59 -9.61
C GLY A 183 14.39 33.60 -8.85
N LEU A 184 14.33 32.31 -9.16
CA LEU A 184 15.13 31.25 -8.51
C LEU A 184 15.82 30.40 -9.58
N ALA A 185 17.14 30.44 -9.64
CA ALA A 185 17.92 29.57 -10.53
C ALA A 185 18.17 28.23 -9.85
N HIS A 186 17.95 27.11 -10.58
CA HIS A 186 18.33 25.77 -10.15
C HIS A 186 17.74 25.31 -8.82
N VAL A 187 16.45 25.03 -8.78
CA VAL A 187 15.75 24.51 -7.59
C VAL A 187 15.82 22.97 -7.58
N ARG A 188 16.81 22.38 -6.88
CA ARG A 188 17.04 20.94 -6.83
C ARG A 188 17.21 20.41 -5.40
N GLY A 189 17.14 21.33 -4.38
CA GLY A 189 17.31 21.02 -2.97
C GLY A 189 18.72 21.28 -2.43
N GLU A 190 19.56 22.07 -3.11
CA GLU A 190 20.89 22.44 -2.63
C GLU A 190 20.82 23.10 -1.23
N GLY A 191 21.55 22.52 -0.26
CA GLY A 191 21.64 23.02 1.11
C GLY A 191 20.43 22.72 1.99
N ILE A 192 19.43 22.01 1.46
CA ILE A 192 18.24 21.59 2.23
C ILE A 192 18.47 20.25 2.90
N LYS A 193 18.23 20.19 4.22
CA LYS A 193 18.30 18.99 5.05
C LYS A 193 16.92 18.36 5.20
N VAL A 194 16.78 17.09 4.79
CA VAL A 194 15.51 16.36 4.87
C VAL A 194 15.65 15.18 5.81
N ALA A 195 14.94 15.19 6.94
CA ALA A 195 14.76 14.02 7.78
C ALA A 195 13.70 13.09 7.17
N VAL A 196 14.09 11.85 6.90
CA VAL A 196 13.18 10.78 6.51
C VAL A 196 12.93 9.91 7.75
N ILE A 197 11.78 10.11 8.39
CA ILE A 197 11.33 9.35 9.56
C ILE A 197 10.58 8.13 9.05
N ASP A 198 11.26 6.96 9.05
CA ASP A 198 10.78 5.76 8.37
C ASP A 198 11.51 4.49 8.87
N THR A 199 11.65 3.45 8.04
CA THR A 199 12.32 2.18 8.34
C THR A 199 13.84 2.24 8.26
N GLY A 200 14.44 3.41 8.00
CA GLY A 200 15.87 3.59 7.75
C GLY A 200 16.17 3.84 6.28
N ILE A 201 17.45 3.95 5.92
CA ILE A 201 17.90 4.14 4.54
C ILE A 201 19.03 3.15 4.23
N ASP A 202 18.94 2.39 3.15
CA ASP A 202 20.06 1.63 2.61
C ASP A 202 21.05 2.58 1.92
N TYR A 203 21.93 3.18 2.71
CA TYR A 203 22.96 4.10 2.23
C TYR A 203 24.03 3.43 1.35
N THR A 204 24.06 2.07 1.28
CA THR A 204 24.94 1.33 0.37
C THR A 204 24.39 1.26 -1.06
N HIS A 205 23.12 1.65 -1.26
CA HIS A 205 22.46 1.58 -2.55
C HIS A 205 23.00 2.64 -3.53
N ALA A 206 23.11 2.28 -4.82
CA ALA A 206 23.62 3.19 -5.86
C ALA A 206 22.80 4.51 -6.00
N ASN A 207 21.53 4.50 -5.63
CA ASN A 207 20.68 5.69 -5.63
C ASN A 207 21.12 6.76 -4.61
N PHE A 208 21.94 6.37 -3.64
CA PHE A 208 22.52 7.26 -2.62
C PHE A 208 24.04 7.40 -2.75
N GLY A 209 24.61 6.91 -3.85
CA GLY A 209 26.04 7.00 -4.14
C GLY A 209 26.87 5.85 -3.56
N GLY A 210 26.23 4.84 -2.97
CA GLY A 210 26.88 3.63 -2.50
C GLY A 210 27.24 2.67 -3.64
N PRO A 211 27.95 1.56 -3.36
CA PRO A 211 28.37 0.57 -4.35
C PRO A 211 27.20 -0.12 -5.08
N GLY A 212 26.00 -0.15 -4.51
CA GLY A 212 24.79 -0.73 -5.10
C GLY A 212 24.84 -2.25 -5.27
N THR A 213 25.62 -2.94 -4.46
CA THR A 213 25.77 -4.40 -4.52
C THR A 213 25.20 -5.08 -3.28
N VAL A 214 24.71 -6.30 -3.46
CA VAL A 214 24.24 -7.13 -2.32
C VAL A 214 25.36 -7.35 -1.30
N ALA A 215 26.60 -7.52 -1.73
CA ALA A 215 27.74 -7.70 -0.85
C ALA A 215 28.00 -6.45 0.03
N ALA A 216 27.88 -5.24 -0.52
CA ALA A 216 28.03 -4.01 0.24
C ALA A 216 26.92 -3.86 1.30
N TYR A 217 25.68 -4.17 0.93
CA TYR A 217 24.57 -4.18 1.87
C TYR A 217 24.79 -5.20 3.01
N GLN A 218 25.19 -6.43 2.65
CA GLN A 218 25.45 -7.48 3.65
C GLN A 218 26.58 -7.12 4.61
N ALA A 219 27.63 -6.47 4.10
CA ALA A 219 28.74 -5.98 4.92
C ALA A 219 28.27 -4.88 5.90
N ALA A 220 27.44 -3.93 5.44
CA ALA A 220 26.86 -2.90 6.29
C ALA A 220 25.88 -3.48 7.32
N ALA A 221 25.03 -4.41 6.91
CA ALA A 221 24.09 -5.09 7.82
C ALA A 221 24.79 -5.95 8.89
N ALA A 222 25.98 -6.48 8.57
CA ALA A 222 26.79 -7.24 9.53
C ALA A 222 27.42 -6.38 10.63
N LEU A 223 27.45 -5.05 10.46
CA LEU A 223 27.91 -4.14 11.51
C LEU A 223 26.90 -4.09 12.70
N GLY A 224 25.63 -4.38 12.43
CA GLY A 224 24.58 -4.30 13.44
C GLY A 224 24.47 -2.88 14.00
N THR A 225 24.68 -2.74 15.31
CA THR A 225 24.64 -1.45 16.02
C THR A 225 25.94 -0.65 15.97
N VAL A 226 26.97 -1.16 15.29
CA VAL A 226 28.26 -0.46 15.14
C VAL A 226 28.10 0.68 14.14
N ASP A 227 28.87 1.75 14.35
CA ASP A 227 28.88 2.91 13.46
C ASP A 227 29.05 2.50 11.98
N ALA A 228 28.24 3.11 11.13
CA ALA A 228 28.27 2.91 9.70
C ALA A 228 29.57 3.44 9.08
N ASP A 229 29.93 2.93 7.90
CA ASP A 229 31.06 3.43 7.12
C ASP A 229 30.90 4.93 6.82
N PRO A 230 31.78 5.83 7.32
CA PRO A 230 31.68 7.27 7.12
C PRO A 230 31.78 7.71 5.65
N ALA A 231 32.26 6.85 4.76
CA ALA A 231 32.25 7.08 3.31
C ALA A 231 30.84 6.96 2.71
N LEU A 232 29.92 6.28 3.38
CA LEU A 232 28.55 5.99 2.89
C LEU A 232 27.47 6.66 3.75
N PHE A 233 27.75 6.93 5.02
CA PHE A 233 26.84 7.52 5.97
C PHE A 233 27.57 8.53 6.87
N GLY A 234 27.05 9.73 7.00
CA GLY A 234 27.63 10.82 7.80
C GLY A 234 27.99 12.05 6.97
N PRO A 235 28.52 13.12 7.57
CA PRO A 235 28.72 14.42 6.92
C PRO A 235 29.54 14.39 5.63
N GLY A 236 30.49 13.45 5.53
CA GLY A 236 31.32 13.23 4.34
C GLY A 236 30.68 12.34 3.27
N ALA A 237 29.60 11.66 3.56
CA ALA A 237 28.96 10.72 2.64
C ALA A 237 28.36 11.42 1.41
N PRO A 238 28.15 10.70 0.29
CA PRO A 238 27.60 11.30 -0.93
C PRO A 238 26.19 11.87 -0.75
N LYS A 239 25.31 11.20 0.01
CA LYS A 239 23.89 11.56 0.08
C LYS A 239 23.30 11.51 1.49
N VAL A 240 23.51 10.44 2.26
CA VAL A 240 22.94 10.29 3.60
C VAL A 240 23.92 10.89 4.61
N LYS A 241 23.63 12.15 4.99
CA LYS A 241 24.56 13.00 5.75
C LYS A 241 24.56 12.76 7.25
N GLY A 242 23.63 11.97 7.75
CA GLY A 242 23.49 11.61 9.15
C GLY A 242 22.17 10.93 9.44
N GLY A 243 21.90 10.78 10.73
CA GLY A 243 20.66 10.15 11.19
C GLY A 243 20.87 9.40 12.50
N ILE A 244 19.87 8.59 12.85
CA ILE A 244 19.86 7.76 14.05
C ILE A 244 18.89 6.58 13.84
N ASP A 245 19.20 5.44 14.43
CA ASP A 245 18.23 4.39 14.71
C ASP A 245 17.68 4.58 16.13
N LEU A 246 16.39 4.85 16.25
CA LEU A 246 15.74 5.05 17.55
C LEU A 246 15.24 3.74 18.17
N VAL A 247 15.31 2.62 17.45
CA VAL A 247 14.54 1.43 17.84
C VAL A 247 15.30 0.10 17.75
N GLY A 248 16.21 -0.08 16.80
CA GLY A 248 16.87 -1.37 16.51
C GLY A 248 15.99 -2.37 15.74
N ASP A 249 16.62 -3.43 15.22
CA ASP A 249 16.03 -4.40 14.27
C ASP A 249 14.83 -5.17 14.81
N ASP A 250 14.84 -5.55 16.07
CA ASP A 250 13.83 -6.41 16.72
C ASP A 250 12.61 -5.63 17.24
N TYR A 251 12.63 -4.30 17.13
CA TYR A 251 11.58 -3.47 17.69
C TYR A 251 10.24 -3.67 16.97
N ASN A 252 9.17 -3.72 17.78
CA ASN A 252 7.79 -3.73 17.33
C ASN A 252 6.88 -3.27 18.48
N ALA A 253 6.29 -2.09 18.35
CA ALA A 253 5.40 -1.52 19.35
C ALA A 253 4.18 -2.42 19.66
N ASP A 254 3.63 -3.13 18.67
CA ASP A 254 2.53 -4.05 18.89
C ASP A 254 2.87 -5.23 19.82
N LEU A 255 4.13 -5.55 19.95
CA LEU A 255 4.63 -6.61 20.84
C LEU A 255 5.10 -6.06 22.19
N GLY A 256 5.13 -4.72 22.35
CA GLY A 256 5.64 -4.06 23.54
C GLY A 256 7.15 -4.21 23.72
N ASN A 257 7.90 -4.37 22.63
CA ASN A 257 9.36 -4.41 22.69
C ASN A 257 9.89 -3.04 23.08
N VAL A 258 10.93 -3.03 23.91
CA VAL A 258 11.61 -1.77 24.28
C VAL A 258 12.52 -1.37 23.12
N PRO A 259 12.50 -0.09 22.68
CA PRO A 259 13.46 0.43 21.72
C PRO A 259 14.90 0.29 22.20
N VAL A 260 15.81 -0.03 21.29
CA VAL A 260 17.25 -0.10 21.55
C VAL A 260 17.93 0.80 20.51
N PRO A 261 18.06 2.11 20.81
CA PRO A 261 18.65 3.07 19.88
C PRO A 261 20.11 2.80 19.58
N ASP A 262 20.53 3.09 18.34
CA ASP A 262 21.92 3.07 17.92
C ASP A 262 22.21 4.12 16.82
N SER A 263 23.46 4.17 16.35
CA SER A 263 23.92 5.15 15.36
C SER A 263 23.79 4.70 13.91
N ASN A 264 23.28 3.48 13.65
CA ASN A 264 23.28 2.86 12.33
C ASN A 264 21.85 2.67 11.77
N PRO A 265 21.24 3.69 11.18
CA PRO A 265 19.87 3.62 10.66
C PRO A 265 19.77 2.91 9.30
N LEU A 266 20.49 1.81 9.12
CA LEU A 266 20.40 1.01 7.91
C LEU A 266 19.01 0.38 7.78
N ASP A 267 18.39 0.52 6.61
CA ASP A 267 17.09 -0.09 6.34
C ASP A 267 17.19 -1.62 6.23
N CYS A 268 16.23 -2.34 6.77
CA CYS A 268 16.22 -3.79 6.73
C CYS A 268 15.92 -4.32 5.32
N ALA A 269 16.60 -5.41 4.93
CA ALA A 269 16.41 -6.07 3.64
C ALA A 269 14.96 -6.50 3.35
N VAL A 270 14.15 -6.72 4.38
CA VAL A 270 12.75 -7.13 4.26
C VAL A 270 11.78 -5.95 4.27
N ALA A 271 12.21 -4.78 4.77
CA ALA A 271 11.42 -3.55 4.84
C ALA A 271 11.60 -2.73 3.53
N GLY A 272 12.69 -2.02 3.38
CA GLY A 272 13.03 -1.22 2.21
C GLY A 272 12.11 -0.03 1.94
N HIS A 273 11.17 0.26 2.85
CA HIS A 273 10.19 1.33 2.67
C HIS A 273 10.87 2.70 2.78
N GLY A 274 11.63 2.95 3.85
CA GLY A 274 12.36 4.21 4.04
C GLY A 274 13.39 4.48 2.94
N SER A 275 14.08 3.44 2.44
CA SER A 275 14.97 3.56 1.28
C SER A 275 14.22 3.98 0.02
N HIS A 276 13.00 3.46 -0.21
CA HIS A 276 12.17 3.85 -1.35
C HIS A 276 11.69 5.30 -1.21
N VAL A 277 11.21 5.67 -0.02
CA VAL A 277 10.79 7.04 0.31
C VAL A 277 11.94 8.02 0.12
N ALA A 278 13.09 7.77 0.73
CA ALA A 278 14.30 8.59 0.60
C ALA A 278 14.75 8.75 -0.86
N GLY A 279 14.67 7.66 -1.64
CA GLY A 279 14.97 7.68 -3.07
C GLY A 279 14.03 8.57 -3.87
N THR A 280 12.74 8.60 -3.52
CA THR A 280 11.75 9.50 -4.14
C THR A 280 11.99 10.96 -3.73
N VAL A 281 12.37 11.20 -2.47
CA VAL A 281 12.69 12.56 -1.97
C VAL A 281 13.91 13.11 -2.70
N ALA A 282 15.06 12.43 -2.64
CA ALA A 282 16.34 13.03 -3.03
C ALA A 282 17.37 12.05 -3.62
N GLY A 283 16.96 10.87 -4.08
CA GLY A 283 17.89 9.94 -4.73
C GLY A 283 18.57 10.55 -5.95
N PHE A 284 19.82 10.18 -6.17
CA PHE A 284 20.59 10.64 -7.34
C PHE A 284 20.02 10.12 -8.67
N GLY A 285 19.37 8.96 -8.64
CA GLY A 285 19.02 8.17 -9.80
C GLY A 285 20.04 7.06 -10.06
N VAL A 286 19.58 6.01 -10.73
CA VAL A 286 20.42 4.88 -11.16
C VAL A 286 20.21 4.67 -12.64
N THR A 287 21.28 4.74 -13.41
CA THR A 287 21.26 4.52 -14.85
C THR A 287 20.82 3.10 -15.21
N SER A 288 20.45 2.87 -16.46
CA SER A 288 20.14 1.52 -16.97
C SER A 288 21.31 0.54 -16.79
N GLY A 289 22.54 1.01 -16.74
CA GLY A 289 23.75 0.22 -16.44
C GLY A 289 23.92 -0.13 -14.96
N GLY A 290 23.14 0.46 -14.04
CA GLY A 290 23.21 0.20 -12.60
C GLY A 290 24.11 1.14 -11.81
N SER A 291 24.71 2.15 -12.45
CA SER A 291 25.57 3.14 -11.81
C SER A 291 24.76 4.32 -11.28
N THR A 292 25.24 4.97 -10.23
CA THR A 292 24.72 6.26 -9.73
C THR A 292 24.73 7.30 -10.84
N PHE A 293 23.61 8.03 -11.00
CA PHE A 293 23.53 9.16 -11.91
C PHE A 293 23.99 10.44 -11.20
N ALA A 294 25.09 11.02 -11.67
CA ALA A 294 25.68 12.20 -11.04
C ALA A 294 25.13 13.55 -11.58
N GLY A 295 24.09 13.52 -12.40
CA GLY A 295 23.58 14.71 -13.11
C GLY A 295 24.22 14.90 -14.50
N PRO A 296 23.98 16.03 -15.17
CA PRO A 296 23.22 17.18 -14.68
C PRO A 296 21.73 16.90 -14.49
N TYR A 297 21.11 17.51 -13.48
CA TYR A 297 19.67 17.42 -13.24
C TYR A 297 18.96 18.53 -14.00
N THR A 298 18.54 18.20 -15.21
CA THR A 298 17.78 19.06 -16.14
C THR A 298 16.74 18.21 -16.86
N ALA A 299 15.70 18.83 -17.41
CA ALA A 299 14.69 18.13 -18.19
C ALA A 299 15.31 17.44 -19.43
N ALA A 300 16.26 18.11 -20.09
CA ALA A 300 16.97 17.57 -21.24
C ALA A 300 17.81 16.33 -20.87
N ALA A 301 18.60 16.40 -19.79
CA ALA A 301 19.40 15.29 -19.34
C ALA A 301 18.52 14.11 -18.85
N TYR A 302 17.40 14.40 -18.19
CA TYR A 302 16.45 13.37 -17.81
C TYR A 302 15.91 12.61 -19.02
N SER A 303 15.48 13.35 -20.06
CA SER A 303 14.93 12.75 -21.29
C SER A 303 15.96 12.00 -22.14
N ALA A 304 17.23 12.40 -22.05
CA ALA A 304 18.33 11.78 -22.81
C ALA A 304 18.87 10.49 -22.17
N ASN A 305 18.54 10.20 -20.91
CA ASN A 305 19.03 9.05 -20.19
C ASN A 305 17.95 7.98 -20.00
N SER A 306 18.39 6.73 -19.92
CA SER A 306 17.55 5.61 -19.49
C SER A 306 17.92 5.24 -18.06
N PHE A 307 16.90 5.12 -17.20
CA PHE A 307 17.08 4.86 -15.79
C PHE A 307 16.50 3.51 -15.37
N LYS A 308 17.19 2.82 -14.45
CA LYS A 308 16.58 1.78 -13.61
C LYS A 308 15.75 2.39 -12.50
N ILE A 309 16.25 3.52 -11.95
CA ILE A 309 15.59 4.33 -10.94
C ILE A 309 15.81 5.79 -11.33
N GLY A 310 14.73 6.54 -11.59
CA GLY A 310 14.83 7.97 -11.87
C GLY A 310 15.36 8.74 -10.66
N PRO A 311 15.98 9.93 -10.87
CA PRO A 311 16.32 10.83 -9.78
C PRO A 311 15.09 11.18 -8.93
N GLY A 312 15.31 11.44 -7.65
CA GLY A 312 14.29 11.95 -6.74
C GLY A 312 13.82 13.36 -7.09
N VAL A 313 12.82 13.84 -6.36
CA VAL A 313 12.21 15.17 -6.58
C VAL A 313 13.22 16.29 -6.38
N ALA A 314 14.03 16.19 -5.32
CA ALA A 314 15.06 17.17 -4.94
C ALA A 314 16.46 16.51 -4.88
N PRO A 315 17.06 16.12 -6.03
CA PRO A 315 18.23 15.24 -6.08
C PRO A 315 19.51 15.84 -5.51
N LYS A 316 19.49 17.10 -5.10
CA LYS A 316 20.61 17.81 -4.45
C LYS A 316 20.41 18.02 -2.95
N ALA A 317 19.24 17.67 -2.39
CA ALA A 317 19.01 17.76 -0.97
C ALA A 317 19.84 16.70 -0.19
N ASP A 318 20.21 17.05 1.01
CA ASP A 318 20.89 16.16 1.95
C ASP A 318 19.85 15.33 2.73
N LEU A 319 20.05 14.02 2.79
CA LEU A 319 19.18 13.11 3.50
C LEU A 319 19.71 12.79 4.90
N TYR A 320 18.79 12.70 5.85
CA TYR A 320 19.04 12.23 7.20
C TYR A 320 18.08 11.09 7.51
N ALA A 321 18.62 9.92 7.86
CA ALA A 321 17.83 8.73 8.16
C ALA A 321 17.43 8.72 9.64
N VAL A 322 16.16 8.81 9.93
CA VAL A 322 15.63 8.67 11.29
C VAL A 322 14.77 7.41 11.34
N ARG A 323 15.37 6.33 11.81
CA ARG A 323 14.72 5.04 11.84
C ARG A 323 13.83 4.90 13.07
N VAL A 324 12.55 4.59 12.83
CA VAL A 324 11.52 4.45 13.88
C VAL A 324 10.82 3.10 13.83
N PHE A 325 11.11 2.25 12.85
CA PHE A 325 10.58 0.90 12.74
C PHE A 325 11.70 -0.13 12.83
N GLY A 326 11.43 -1.23 13.53
CA GLY A 326 12.23 -2.43 13.37
C GLY A 326 12.06 -3.05 11.97
N CYS A 327 12.61 -4.22 11.77
CA CYS A 327 12.48 -4.91 10.47
C CYS A 327 11.04 -5.34 10.15
N GLU A 328 10.17 -5.42 11.13
CA GLU A 328 8.73 -5.74 10.99
C GLU A 328 7.93 -5.06 12.10
N GLY A 329 6.67 -4.71 11.82
CA GLY A 329 5.71 -4.29 12.83
C GLY A 329 5.38 -2.80 12.79
N SER A 330 5.03 -2.26 13.96
CA SER A 330 4.58 -0.88 14.16
C SER A 330 5.54 -0.08 15.05
N THR A 331 5.32 1.22 15.13
CA THR A 331 6.13 2.15 15.95
C THR A 331 5.25 3.01 16.85
N ASP A 332 5.84 3.46 17.97
CA ASP A 332 5.28 4.46 18.89
C ASP A 332 6.31 5.54 19.29
N VAL A 333 7.45 5.62 18.56
CA VAL A 333 8.54 6.59 18.83
C VAL A 333 8.58 7.74 17.82
N VAL A 334 7.44 8.10 17.24
CA VAL A 334 7.36 9.17 16.21
C VAL A 334 7.65 10.54 16.84
N VAL A 335 7.23 10.77 18.08
CA VAL A 335 7.49 12.04 18.78
C VAL A 335 8.99 12.26 18.99
N GLU A 336 9.70 11.23 19.43
CA GLU A 336 11.15 11.24 19.62
C GLU A 336 11.90 11.54 18.31
N ALA A 337 11.40 11.01 17.20
CA ALA A 337 11.97 11.28 15.89
C ALA A 337 11.75 12.72 15.42
N ILE A 338 10.58 13.29 15.70
CA ILE A 338 10.28 14.71 15.40
C ILE A 338 11.17 15.62 16.27
N GLU A 339 11.32 15.30 17.56
CA GLU A 339 12.22 16.01 18.47
C GLU A 339 13.66 15.98 17.92
N TRP A 340 14.16 14.78 17.57
CA TRP A 340 15.49 14.66 16.98
C TRP A 340 15.65 15.54 15.73
N ALA A 341 14.65 15.58 14.86
CA ALA A 341 14.72 16.37 13.63
C ALA A 341 14.77 17.89 13.91
N VAL A 342 14.01 18.35 14.88
CA VAL A 342 14.03 19.77 15.31
C VAL A 342 15.38 20.11 15.96
N ASP A 343 15.89 19.25 16.85
CA ASP A 343 17.16 19.47 17.56
C ASP A 343 18.39 19.46 16.63
N ASN A 344 18.29 18.80 15.47
CA ASN A 344 19.35 18.73 14.46
C ASN A 344 19.15 19.71 13.28
N ASP A 345 18.29 20.71 13.45
CA ASP A 345 18.05 21.77 12.48
C ASP A 345 17.66 21.23 11.08
N MET A 346 16.70 20.31 11.02
CA MET A 346 16.16 19.84 9.75
C MET A 346 15.24 20.89 9.14
N ASP A 347 15.38 21.12 7.83
CA ASP A 347 14.51 22.04 7.08
C ASP A 347 13.17 21.39 6.76
N VAL A 348 13.19 20.08 6.49
CA VAL A 348 12.02 19.30 6.10
C VAL A 348 11.98 17.99 6.88
N ILE A 349 10.81 17.62 7.35
CA ILE A 349 10.48 16.30 7.89
C ILE A 349 9.53 15.60 6.93
N ASN A 350 9.90 14.40 6.49
CA ASN A 350 9.00 13.52 5.73
C ASN A 350 8.61 12.30 6.59
N MET A 351 7.30 12.08 6.70
CA MET A 351 6.71 10.95 7.43
C MET A 351 5.74 10.19 6.53
N SER A 352 6.23 9.14 5.87
CA SER A 352 5.41 8.24 5.07
C SER A 352 4.79 7.14 5.94
N LEU A 353 4.22 7.54 7.08
CA LEU A 353 3.65 6.71 8.13
C LEU A 353 2.39 7.38 8.70
N GLY A 354 1.66 6.67 9.54
CA GLY A 354 0.52 7.23 10.26
C GLY A 354 -0.46 6.17 10.75
N SER A 355 -1.41 6.61 11.58
CA SER A 355 -2.52 5.80 12.07
C SER A 355 -3.85 6.41 11.63
N SER A 356 -4.76 5.58 11.08
CA SER A 356 -6.06 6.03 10.57
C SER A 356 -6.93 6.70 11.64
N PHE A 357 -7.81 7.61 11.21
CA PHE A 357 -8.68 8.41 12.07
C PHE A 357 -7.90 9.26 13.08
N GLY A 358 -6.80 9.86 12.60
CA GLY A 358 -5.99 10.77 13.39
C GLY A 358 -6.72 12.08 13.69
N THR A 359 -6.29 12.72 14.76
CA THR A 359 -6.80 14.03 15.18
C THR A 359 -5.62 14.99 15.41
N ALA A 360 -5.90 16.29 15.46
CA ALA A 360 -4.87 17.31 15.66
C ALA A 360 -4.28 17.33 17.10
N ASP A 361 -4.91 16.61 18.02
CA ASP A 361 -4.57 16.60 19.46
C ASP A 361 -3.88 15.30 19.92
N THR A 362 -3.47 14.42 19.00
CA THR A 362 -2.58 13.30 19.31
C THR A 362 -1.15 13.80 19.57
N ALA A 363 -0.33 13.05 20.32
CA ALA A 363 1.00 13.48 20.70
C ALA A 363 1.91 13.77 19.48
N ASP A 364 1.89 12.89 18.48
CA ASP A 364 2.62 13.04 17.23
C ASP A 364 2.10 14.23 16.38
N SER A 365 0.78 14.49 16.39
CA SER A 365 0.19 15.67 15.75
C SER A 365 0.61 16.96 16.46
N LEU A 366 0.64 16.98 17.78
CA LEU A 366 1.09 18.16 18.55
C LEU A 366 2.58 18.43 18.33
N ALA A 367 3.43 17.41 18.34
CA ALA A 367 4.85 17.52 18.02
C ALA A 367 5.07 18.03 16.60
N SER A 368 4.34 17.50 15.62
CA SER A 368 4.38 17.94 14.22
C SER A 368 3.94 19.41 14.07
N THR A 369 2.88 19.81 14.75
CA THR A 369 2.41 21.21 14.79
C THR A 369 3.47 22.13 15.41
N ALA A 370 4.16 21.70 16.46
CA ALA A 370 5.23 22.45 17.08
C ALA A 370 6.44 22.61 16.14
N ALA A 371 6.85 21.55 15.47
CA ALA A 371 7.92 21.58 14.45
C ALA A 371 7.57 22.55 13.31
N ALA A 372 6.32 22.50 12.80
CA ALA A 372 5.86 23.42 11.78
C ALA A 372 5.88 24.89 12.23
N LYS A 373 5.47 25.16 13.48
CA LYS A 373 5.57 26.50 14.07
C LYS A 373 7.01 26.97 14.28
N ALA A 374 7.94 26.04 14.48
CA ALA A 374 9.38 26.33 14.56
C ALA A 374 10.02 26.62 13.18
N GLY A 375 9.28 26.49 12.09
CA GLY A 375 9.72 26.78 10.73
C GLY A 375 10.15 25.57 9.93
N VAL A 376 10.00 24.35 10.45
CA VAL A 376 10.25 23.10 9.72
C VAL A 376 9.08 22.79 8.80
N VAL A 377 9.34 22.44 7.55
CA VAL A 377 8.30 21.97 6.64
C VAL A 377 7.99 20.51 6.96
N VAL A 378 6.83 20.25 7.56
CA VAL A 378 6.40 18.89 7.93
C VAL A 378 5.45 18.33 6.90
N VAL A 379 5.79 17.17 6.34
CA VAL A 379 5.02 16.47 5.31
C VAL A 379 4.70 15.06 5.80
N ALA A 380 3.43 14.69 5.79
CA ALA A 380 3.00 13.36 6.21
C ALA A 380 1.98 12.75 5.24
N SER A 381 1.94 11.42 5.19
CA SER A 381 0.95 10.71 4.39
C SER A 381 -0.46 10.89 4.96
N ALA A 382 -1.46 10.97 4.08
CA ALA A 382 -2.88 10.93 4.47
C ALA A 382 -3.35 9.51 4.82
N GLY A 383 -2.54 8.49 4.57
CA GLY A 383 -2.81 7.08 4.85
C GLY A 383 -3.33 6.29 3.66
N ASN A 384 -3.48 4.98 3.85
CA ASN A 384 -3.83 3.99 2.83
C ASN A 384 -5.17 3.27 3.13
N SER A 385 -5.96 3.75 4.10
CA SER A 385 -7.10 3.01 4.65
C SER A 385 -8.41 3.19 3.88
N GLY A 386 -8.37 3.90 2.76
CA GLY A 386 -9.48 3.99 1.82
C GLY A 386 -10.28 5.28 1.89
N PRO A 387 -11.50 5.30 1.27
CA PRO A 387 -12.20 6.55 0.95
C PRO A 387 -13.18 7.00 2.05
N ALA A 388 -13.17 6.42 3.23
CA ALA A 388 -14.11 6.78 4.29
C ALA A 388 -13.87 8.23 4.75
N PRO A 389 -14.94 9.02 5.07
CA PRO A 389 -14.79 10.32 5.67
C PRO A 389 -13.98 10.24 6.98
N TYR A 390 -13.17 11.27 7.25
CA TYR A 390 -12.32 11.39 8.44
C TYR A 390 -11.26 10.30 8.60
N ILE A 391 -10.92 9.56 7.52
CA ILE A 391 -9.96 8.45 7.56
C ILE A 391 -8.51 8.91 7.65
N THR A 392 -8.21 10.17 7.32
CA THR A 392 -6.86 10.74 7.37
C THR A 392 -6.21 10.46 8.72
N GLY A 393 -4.98 9.98 8.67
CA GLY A 393 -4.24 9.56 9.85
C GLY A 393 -3.52 10.70 10.57
N SER A 394 -3.13 10.49 11.83
CA SER A 394 -2.08 11.28 12.47
C SER A 394 -0.70 10.75 12.04
N PRO A 395 0.36 11.60 11.88
CA PRO A 395 0.35 13.04 12.09
C PRO A 395 -0.19 13.88 10.92
N GLY A 396 -0.68 13.28 9.82
CA GLY A 396 -1.22 13.99 8.65
C GLY A 396 -2.43 14.89 8.97
N ALA A 397 -3.11 14.70 10.10
CA ALA A 397 -4.22 15.53 10.57
C ALA A 397 -3.78 16.73 11.42
N ALA A 398 -2.47 16.93 11.64
CA ALA A 398 -1.94 17.99 12.48
C ALA A 398 -2.00 19.37 11.82
N ASP A 399 -2.11 20.43 12.63
CA ASP A 399 -2.11 21.81 12.13
C ASP A 399 -0.73 22.20 11.57
N GLY A 400 -0.72 22.79 10.37
CA GLY A 400 0.50 23.24 9.70
C GLY A 400 1.28 22.12 9.00
N VAL A 401 0.81 20.88 9.04
CA VAL A 401 1.38 19.73 8.32
C VAL A 401 0.78 19.65 6.92
N ILE A 402 1.61 19.34 5.93
CA ILE A 402 1.18 19.03 4.57
C ILE A 402 0.76 17.56 4.52
N SER A 403 -0.55 17.32 4.49
CA SER A 403 -1.11 15.98 4.36
C SER A 403 -1.19 15.57 2.89
N VAL A 404 -0.54 14.47 2.52
CA VAL A 404 -0.39 14.05 1.13
C VAL A 404 -1.15 12.77 0.85
N ALA A 405 -2.13 12.85 -0.05
CA ALA A 405 -2.87 11.70 -0.56
C ALA A 405 -2.23 11.17 -1.85
N ALA A 406 -2.50 9.89 -2.15
CA ALA A 406 -1.99 9.25 -3.35
C ALA A 406 -2.81 9.64 -4.58
N ILE A 407 -2.11 9.80 -5.70
CA ILE A 407 -2.67 9.90 -7.05
C ILE A 407 -1.98 8.89 -7.97
N ASP A 408 -2.56 8.66 -9.16
CA ASP A 408 -1.87 7.91 -10.19
C ASP A 408 -0.60 8.65 -10.65
N GLY A 409 0.54 7.96 -10.60
CA GLY A 409 1.85 8.52 -10.96
C GLY A 409 2.13 8.57 -12.47
N GLN A 410 1.11 8.39 -13.32
CA GLN A 410 1.22 8.40 -14.77
C GLN A 410 0.30 9.46 -15.40
N PRO A 411 0.79 10.23 -16.39
CA PRO A 411 0.01 11.29 -17.03
C PRO A 411 -1.12 10.75 -17.92
N SER A 412 -1.01 9.51 -18.36
CA SER A 412 -1.99 8.87 -19.25
C SER A 412 -1.94 7.34 -19.09
N PHE A 413 -3.08 6.73 -19.34
CA PHE A 413 -3.21 5.27 -19.42
C PHE A 413 -3.52 4.86 -20.85
N PRO A 414 -3.15 3.63 -21.28
CA PRO A 414 -3.56 3.12 -22.56
C PRO A 414 -5.09 3.19 -22.70
N GLY A 415 -5.55 3.77 -23.79
CA GLY A 415 -6.97 3.95 -24.07
C GLY A 415 -7.39 3.23 -25.34
N ALA A 416 -8.69 3.00 -25.47
CA ALA A 416 -9.34 2.52 -26.68
C ALA A 416 -10.64 3.28 -26.92
N THR A 417 -11.02 3.39 -28.20
CA THR A 417 -12.34 3.88 -28.59
C THR A 417 -13.13 2.71 -29.18
N VAL A 418 -14.27 2.41 -28.57
CA VAL A 418 -15.24 1.42 -29.08
C VAL A 418 -16.27 2.17 -29.91
N THR A 419 -16.26 1.99 -31.21
CA THR A 419 -17.27 2.59 -32.12
C THR A 419 -18.42 1.60 -32.31
N LEU A 420 -19.64 2.06 -32.08
CA LEU A 420 -20.84 1.24 -32.21
C LEU A 420 -21.34 1.26 -33.64
N ALA A 421 -21.77 0.09 -34.16
CA ALA A 421 -22.29 -0.02 -35.53
C ALA A 421 -23.53 0.86 -35.77
N GLY A 422 -24.32 1.14 -34.75
CA GLY A 422 -25.47 2.06 -34.79
C GLY A 422 -25.15 3.54 -34.68
N GLY A 423 -23.86 3.91 -34.63
CA GLY A 423 -23.35 5.26 -34.41
C GLY A 423 -23.02 5.51 -32.94
N GLY A 424 -22.15 6.48 -32.73
CA GLY A 424 -21.61 6.81 -31.41
C GLY A 424 -20.32 6.04 -31.07
N SER A 425 -19.63 6.53 -30.06
CA SER A 425 -18.38 5.94 -29.58
C SER A 425 -18.31 5.97 -28.05
N ILE A 426 -17.63 4.99 -27.49
CA ILE A 426 -17.37 4.86 -26.05
C ILE A 426 -15.85 4.86 -25.85
N SER A 427 -15.36 5.79 -25.04
CA SER A 427 -13.97 5.75 -24.60
C SER A 427 -13.80 4.72 -23.50
N ALA A 428 -12.71 3.97 -23.57
CA ALA A 428 -12.35 2.95 -22.58
C ALA A 428 -10.90 3.10 -22.17
N GLN A 429 -10.58 2.75 -20.93
CA GLN A 429 -9.23 2.55 -20.47
C GLN A 429 -8.84 1.09 -20.68
N VAL A 430 -7.66 0.84 -21.26
CA VAL A 430 -7.11 -0.52 -21.37
C VAL A 430 -6.46 -0.89 -20.04
N SER A 431 -7.25 -1.46 -19.13
CA SER A 431 -6.89 -1.63 -17.73
C SER A 431 -5.73 -2.58 -17.47
N ASN A 432 -5.46 -3.53 -18.37
CA ASN A 432 -4.34 -4.47 -18.25
C ASN A 432 -3.15 -4.16 -19.18
N GLY A 433 -3.21 -3.07 -19.94
CA GLY A 433 -2.13 -2.66 -20.85
C GLY A 433 -1.95 -3.54 -22.10
N VAL A 434 -2.82 -4.53 -22.31
CA VAL A 434 -2.78 -5.38 -23.52
C VAL A 434 -3.31 -4.60 -24.71
N ALA A 435 -2.56 -4.59 -25.81
CA ALA A 435 -2.98 -3.88 -27.03
C ALA A 435 -4.35 -4.38 -27.51
N VAL A 436 -5.22 -3.43 -27.85
CA VAL A 436 -6.55 -3.74 -28.42
C VAL A 436 -6.40 -3.94 -29.92
N PRO A 437 -6.64 -5.15 -30.46
CA PRO A 437 -6.61 -5.35 -31.90
C PRO A 437 -7.72 -4.55 -32.56
N SER A 438 -7.42 -3.93 -33.70
CA SER A 438 -8.41 -3.25 -34.51
C SER A 438 -9.29 -4.27 -35.26
N GLY A 439 -10.59 -4.04 -35.32
CA GLY A 439 -11.51 -4.87 -36.05
C GLY A 439 -12.95 -4.77 -35.53
N PRO A 440 -13.95 -5.21 -36.30
CA PRO A 440 -15.30 -5.38 -35.80
C PRO A 440 -15.36 -6.59 -34.87
N TYR A 441 -16.03 -6.44 -33.74
CA TYR A 441 -16.31 -7.53 -32.81
C TYR A 441 -17.79 -7.59 -32.52
N ASP A 442 -18.35 -8.79 -32.50
CA ASP A 442 -19.67 -9.01 -31.92
C ASP A 442 -19.60 -8.71 -30.41
N VAL A 443 -20.62 -8.00 -29.90
CA VAL A 443 -20.70 -7.64 -28.50
C VAL A 443 -21.68 -8.57 -27.79
N VAL A 444 -21.23 -9.15 -26.67
CA VAL A 444 -22.08 -9.91 -25.76
C VAL A 444 -22.14 -9.21 -24.43
N VAL A 445 -23.34 -8.76 -24.04
CA VAL A 445 -23.60 -8.23 -22.69
C VAL A 445 -24.05 -9.39 -21.81
N LEU A 446 -23.25 -9.75 -20.82
CA LEU A 446 -23.66 -10.78 -19.86
C LEU A 446 -24.87 -10.28 -19.06
N ARG A 447 -25.89 -11.14 -18.91
CA ARG A 447 -27.14 -10.82 -18.24
C ARG A 447 -27.31 -11.65 -16.98
N ASN A 448 -27.77 -11.01 -15.91
CA ASN A 448 -28.24 -11.70 -14.69
C ASN A 448 -29.66 -12.25 -14.87
N ALA A 449 -30.15 -13.02 -13.91
CA ALA A 449 -31.48 -13.63 -13.96
C ALA A 449 -32.62 -12.60 -14.05
N ALA A 450 -32.43 -11.36 -13.65
CA ALA A 450 -33.39 -10.27 -13.76
C ALA A 450 -33.29 -9.50 -15.10
N GLY A 451 -32.42 -9.94 -16.03
CA GLY A 451 -32.22 -9.31 -17.33
C GLY A 451 -31.29 -8.10 -17.33
N GLY A 452 -30.83 -7.63 -16.17
CA GLY A 452 -29.82 -6.58 -16.05
C GLY A 452 -28.43 -7.06 -16.47
N VAL A 453 -27.48 -6.11 -16.58
CA VAL A 453 -26.06 -6.47 -16.86
C VAL A 453 -25.50 -7.29 -15.70
N SER A 454 -24.93 -8.43 -15.99
CA SER A 454 -24.30 -9.29 -14.98
C SER A 454 -23.00 -8.68 -14.46
N LEU A 455 -22.70 -8.98 -13.20
CA LEU A 455 -21.40 -8.67 -12.60
C LEU A 455 -20.26 -9.48 -13.23
N GLY A 456 -20.55 -10.54 -13.97
CA GLY A 456 -19.54 -11.42 -14.57
C GLY A 456 -18.67 -12.14 -13.54
N CYS A 457 -19.25 -12.47 -12.40
CA CYS A 457 -18.54 -13.14 -11.30
C CYS A 457 -18.54 -14.66 -11.40
N ASN A 458 -19.27 -15.22 -12.33
CA ASN A 458 -19.36 -16.67 -12.54
C ASN A 458 -18.78 -17.01 -13.93
N GLU A 459 -17.78 -17.89 -13.96
CA GLU A 459 -17.12 -18.32 -15.19
C GLU A 459 -18.10 -18.93 -16.21
N ALA A 460 -19.15 -19.62 -15.75
CA ALA A 460 -20.15 -20.24 -16.62
C ALA A 460 -20.94 -19.22 -17.48
N GLU A 461 -21.03 -17.95 -17.03
CA GLU A 461 -21.69 -16.88 -17.79
C GLU A 461 -20.97 -16.53 -19.11
N TYR A 462 -19.69 -16.89 -19.23
CA TYR A 462 -18.87 -16.60 -20.41
C TYR A 462 -18.97 -17.68 -21.50
N ALA A 463 -19.80 -18.69 -21.31
CA ALA A 463 -20.00 -19.72 -22.32
C ALA A 463 -20.48 -19.12 -23.66
N GLY A 464 -19.86 -19.50 -24.78
CA GLY A 464 -20.23 -19.02 -26.13
C GLY A 464 -19.75 -17.59 -26.45
N THR A 465 -18.83 -17.01 -25.66
CA THR A 465 -18.26 -15.66 -25.91
C THR A 465 -16.97 -15.67 -26.73
N ALA A 466 -16.55 -16.81 -27.26
CA ALA A 466 -15.33 -16.92 -28.05
C ALA A 466 -15.32 -15.92 -29.23
N GLY A 467 -14.21 -15.18 -29.38
CA GLY A 467 -14.00 -14.16 -30.41
C GLY A 467 -14.81 -12.87 -30.23
N LYS A 468 -15.55 -12.69 -29.14
CA LYS A 468 -16.45 -11.55 -28.93
C LYS A 468 -15.92 -10.57 -27.88
N LEU A 469 -16.40 -9.33 -27.93
CA LEU A 469 -16.23 -8.35 -26.84
C LEU A 469 -17.31 -8.62 -25.78
N VAL A 470 -16.91 -9.03 -24.61
CA VAL A 470 -17.81 -9.35 -23.49
C VAL A 470 -17.97 -8.13 -22.60
N VAL A 471 -19.22 -7.75 -22.28
CA VAL A 471 -19.53 -6.61 -21.42
C VAL A 471 -20.11 -7.08 -20.09
N THR A 472 -19.56 -6.59 -18.99
CA THR A 472 -19.94 -6.89 -17.62
C THR A 472 -20.06 -5.61 -16.79
N LEU A 473 -20.60 -5.72 -15.58
CA LEU A 473 -20.66 -4.63 -14.61
C LEU A 473 -19.69 -4.91 -13.46
N ARG A 474 -19.05 -3.88 -12.92
CA ARG A 474 -18.27 -3.97 -11.68
C ARG A 474 -19.16 -4.30 -10.49
N GLY A 475 -18.69 -5.18 -9.60
CA GLY A 475 -19.41 -5.58 -8.39
C GLY A 475 -18.52 -6.28 -7.38
N THR A 476 -19.03 -7.31 -6.73
CA THR A 476 -18.46 -7.93 -5.53
C THR A 476 -17.24 -8.82 -5.74
N CYS A 477 -17.05 -9.40 -6.93
CA CYS A 477 -15.87 -10.23 -7.21
C CYS A 477 -14.66 -9.39 -7.62
N ALA A 478 -13.47 -10.02 -7.61
CA ALA A 478 -12.26 -9.36 -8.05
C ALA A 478 -12.41 -8.89 -9.52
N ARG A 479 -11.96 -7.66 -9.82
CA ARG A 479 -12.09 -7.10 -11.19
C ARG A 479 -11.42 -7.98 -12.23
N VAL A 480 -10.24 -8.47 -11.91
CA VAL A 480 -9.41 -9.32 -12.79
C VAL A 480 -10.04 -10.68 -13.12
N ASP A 481 -10.98 -11.16 -12.29
CA ASP A 481 -11.68 -12.43 -12.56
C ASP A 481 -12.42 -12.38 -13.89
N ARG A 482 -13.00 -11.24 -14.24
CA ARG A 482 -13.72 -11.04 -15.52
C ARG A 482 -12.81 -11.23 -16.73
N ALA A 483 -11.62 -10.65 -16.67
CA ALA A 483 -10.62 -10.81 -17.71
C ALA A 483 -10.14 -12.26 -17.81
N THR A 484 -9.96 -12.92 -16.67
CA THR A 484 -9.55 -14.32 -16.57
C THR A 484 -10.61 -15.27 -17.13
N PHE A 485 -11.88 -15.06 -16.80
CA PHE A 485 -12.99 -15.87 -17.32
C PHE A 485 -13.20 -15.65 -18.82
N GLY A 486 -13.11 -14.38 -19.27
CA GLY A 486 -13.16 -14.06 -20.69
C GLY A 486 -12.02 -14.73 -21.49
N GLN A 487 -10.79 -14.65 -21.00
CA GLN A 487 -9.64 -15.33 -21.60
C GLN A 487 -9.86 -16.83 -21.74
N ARG A 488 -10.38 -17.47 -20.69
CA ARG A 488 -10.65 -18.92 -20.70
C ARG A 488 -11.77 -19.31 -21.65
N ALA A 489 -12.77 -18.46 -21.79
CA ALA A 489 -13.86 -18.65 -22.74
C ALA A 489 -13.47 -18.29 -24.18
N GLY A 490 -12.24 -17.82 -24.43
CA GLY A 490 -11.75 -17.42 -25.74
C GLY A 490 -12.31 -16.09 -26.24
N ALA A 491 -12.79 -15.22 -25.36
CA ALA A 491 -13.24 -13.88 -25.73
C ALA A 491 -12.12 -13.07 -26.40
N ALA A 492 -12.47 -12.16 -27.30
CA ALA A 492 -11.50 -11.25 -27.92
C ALA A 492 -11.08 -10.12 -27.00
N ALA A 493 -12.00 -9.65 -26.15
CA ALA A 493 -11.76 -8.66 -25.11
C ALA A 493 -12.86 -8.73 -24.04
N VAL A 494 -12.61 -8.20 -22.86
CA VAL A 494 -13.61 -8.01 -21.81
C VAL A 494 -13.70 -6.55 -21.45
N ALA A 495 -14.90 -5.99 -21.39
CA ALA A 495 -15.18 -4.64 -20.95
C ALA A 495 -15.99 -4.68 -19.64
N MET A 496 -15.52 -3.98 -18.63
CA MET A 496 -16.20 -3.83 -17.36
C MET A 496 -16.69 -2.39 -17.20
N ILE A 497 -17.98 -2.22 -17.11
CA ILE A 497 -18.59 -0.94 -16.76
C ILE A 497 -18.32 -0.71 -15.26
N ASN A 498 -17.65 0.37 -14.92
CA ASN A 498 -17.35 0.72 -13.55
C ASN A 498 -18.63 1.16 -12.82
N ASN A 499 -18.63 1.08 -11.49
CA ASN A 499 -19.75 1.53 -10.65
C ASN A 499 -19.55 2.94 -10.06
N GLY A 500 -18.51 3.65 -10.48
CA GLY A 500 -18.20 5.03 -10.10
C GLY A 500 -17.87 5.88 -11.34
N ALA A 501 -17.74 7.19 -11.17
CA ALA A 501 -17.58 8.18 -12.25
C ALA A 501 -16.27 8.10 -13.06
N CYS A 502 -15.41 7.12 -12.79
CA CYS A 502 -14.14 6.90 -13.51
C CYS A 502 -14.17 5.60 -14.33
N TYR A 503 -13.12 5.37 -15.13
CA TYR A 503 -12.97 4.15 -15.95
C TYR A 503 -12.73 2.87 -15.11
N GLY A 504 -12.38 2.99 -13.85
CA GLY A 504 -11.90 1.93 -12.98
C GLY A 504 -10.40 2.09 -12.69
N LEU A 505 -9.80 1.10 -12.06
CA LEU A 505 -8.38 1.09 -11.79
C LEU A 505 -7.60 0.52 -12.97
N PHE A 506 -6.37 0.99 -13.15
CA PHE A 506 -5.40 0.34 -14.02
C PHE A 506 -4.84 -0.87 -13.25
N GLU A 507 -5.05 -2.07 -13.79
CA GLU A 507 -4.64 -3.33 -13.14
C GLU A 507 -3.20 -3.70 -13.47
N GLY A 508 -2.67 -3.13 -14.57
CA GLY A 508 -1.42 -3.62 -15.14
C GLY A 508 -1.56 -5.04 -15.71
N PRO A 509 -0.46 -5.68 -16.12
CA PRO A 509 -0.50 -7.02 -16.67
C PRO A 509 -1.15 -8.01 -15.73
N ILE A 510 -2.26 -8.61 -16.16
CA ILE A 510 -2.97 -9.68 -15.45
C ILE A 510 -2.33 -11.02 -15.81
N ALA A 511 -1.96 -11.81 -14.81
CA ALA A 511 -1.31 -13.10 -15.03
C ALA A 511 -2.17 -14.00 -15.92
N ARG A 512 -1.59 -14.45 -17.05
CA ARG A 512 -2.23 -15.34 -18.02
C ARG A 512 -3.46 -14.77 -18.73
N VAL A 513 -3.56 -13.46 -18.82
CA VAL A 513 -4.56 -12.77 -19.61
C VAL A 513 -3.86 -11.99 -20.70
N ASP A 514 -4.01 -12.46 -21.93
CA ASP A 514 -3.42 -11.87 -23.13
C ASP A 514 -4.48 -11.13 -23.99
N ILE A 515 -5.74 -11.11 -23.53
CA ILE A 515 -6.81 -10.32 -24.14
C ILE A 515 -6.94 -8.96 -23.45
N PRO A 516 -7.37 -7.91 -24.17
CA PRO A 516 -7.62 -6.61 -23.58
C PRO A 516 -8.70 -6.67 -22.49
N PHE A 517 -8.43 -6.04 -21.35
CA PHE A 517 -9.40 -5.78 -20.31
C PHE A 517 -9.70 -4.28 -20.26
N LEU A 518 -10.92 -3.91 -20.60
CA LEU A 518 -11.34 -2.53 -20.76
C LEU A 518 -12.17 -2.05 -19.56
N GLY A 519 -11.80 -0.91 -19.02
CA GLY A 519 -12.63 -0.18 -18.06
C GLY A 519 -13.46 0.88 -18.78
N ILE A 520 -14.77 0.92 -18.51
CA ILE A 520 -15.71 1.86 -19.12
C ILE A 520 -16.38 2.68 -18.00
N LYS A 521 -16.57 3.98 -18.23
CA LYS A 521 -17.39 4.81 -17.33
C LYS A 521 -18.86 4.39 -17.43
N PRO A 522 -19.63 4.45 -16.32
CA PRO A 522 -21.08 4.39 -16.43
C PRO A 522 -21.59 5.58 -17.26
N GLY A 523 -22.58 5.34 -18.10
CA GLY A 523 -23.24 6.37 -18.91
C GLY A 523 -24.12 7.31 -18.10
#